data_e85d5306fc8f7492f3fb90abe7352674
#
_entry.id   e85d5306fc8f7492f3fb90abe7352674
#
_cell.length_a   1.000
_cell.length_b   1.000
_cell.length_c   1.000
_cell.angle_alpha   90.00
_cell.angle_beta   90.00
_cell.angle_gamma   90.00
#
_symmetry.space_group_name_H-M   'P 1'
#
loop_
_entity.id
_entity.type
_entity.pdbx_description
1 polymer ?
#
loop_
_entity_poly.entity_id
_entity_poly.type
_entity_poly.pdbx_seq_one_letter_code
_entity_poly.pdbx_strand_id
1 'polypeptide(L)'
;MMLMFICTVSGGLMAVAQLGVIAHDLGVKEAPISLFGITMAALPFALMLDRVMNGISRPLFGFVSDHIGREATMFIAFTFEGLGILMLSRFGHDPIMFLILSGLVFLAWGEVYSLFSATSADTFGTKHAAKIYGVLYCAKGVAALLVPLGNLLMEATGTWATVLYICATMDLIAAFCAIAVLRPMLRKHHARNAELAAQQGAGGLAVQPGH
;
A
#
# COMPACT_ATOMS: atom_id res chain seq x y z
N MET A 1 -11.44 -3.43 -5.10
CA MET A 1 -10.26 -2.56 -5.30
C MET A 1 -10.34 -1.28 -4.49
N MET A 2 -11.42 -0.47 -4.59
CA MET A 2 -11.50 0.85 -3.92
C MET A 2 -11.39 0.76 -2.38
N LEU A 3 -12.11 -0.15 -1.74
CA LEU A 3 -12.00 -0.35 -0.28
C LEU A 3 -10.60 -0.77 0.16
N MET A 4 -9.97 -1.69 -0.57
CA MET A 4 -8.58 -2.10 -0.29
C MET A 4 -7.62 -0.92 -0.40
N PHE A 5 -7.80 -0.09 -1.45
CA PHE A 5 -6.99 1.12 -1.64
C PHE A 5 -7.19 2.13 -0.50
N ILE A 6 -8.43 2.33 -0.03
CA ILE A 6 -8.70 3.18 1.14
C ILE A 6 -7.99 2.62 2.38
N CYS A 7 -8.12 1.31 2.65
CA CYS A 7 -7.50 0.69 3.83
C CYS A 7 -5.98 0.88 3.85
N THR A 8 -5.29 0.50 2.79
CA THR A 8 -3.82 0.57 2.72
C THR A 8 -3.30 2.00 2.64
N VAL A 9 -3.96 2.87 1.87
CA VAL A 9 -3.54 4.28 1.81
C VAL A 9 -3.75 4.98 3.15
N SER A 10 -4.78 4.62 3.92
CA SER A 10 -5.05 5.23 5.23
C SER A 10 -3.97 4.90 6.24
N GLY A 11 -3.51 3.64 6.29
CA GLY A 11 -2.45 3.18 7.20
C GLY A 11 -1.15 3.96 6.98
N GLY A 12 -0.63 3.91 5.76
CA GLY A 12 0.60 4.60 5.42
C GLY A 12 0.49 6.13 5.47
N LEU A 13 -0.67 6.70 5.06
CA LEU A 13 -0.86 8.15 5.13
C LEU A 13 -0.88 8.64 6.58
N MET A 14 -1.47 7.87 7.50
CA MET A 14 -1.45 8.14 8.94
C MET A 14 -0.01 8.11 9.46
N ALA A 15 0.74 7.05 9.14
CA ALA A 15 2.14 6.92 9.54
C ALA A 15 2.99 8.09 9.00
N VAL A 16 2.82 8.47 7.71
CA VAL A 16 3.53 9.60 7.10
C VAL A 16 3.19 10.93 7.76
N ALA A 17 1.89 11.21 7.92
CA ALA A 17 1.43 12.52 8.42
C ALA A 17 1.76 12.72 9.90
N GLN A 18 1.79 11.64 10.68
CA GLN A 18 1.92 11.69 12.13
C GLN A 18 3.25 11.14 12.66
N LEU A 19 4.20 10.80 11.78
CA LEU A 19 5.46 10.18 12.19
C LEU A 19 6.21 10.99 13.25
N GLY A 20 6.19 12.33 13.14
CA GLY A 20 6.82 13.22 14.12
C GLY A 20 6.16 13.18 15.49
N VAL A 21 4.83 13.05 15.53
CA VAL A 21 4.06 12.96 16.79
C VAL A 21 4.20 11.55 17.38
N ILE A 22 4.18 10.52 16.54
CA ILE A 22 4.44 9.12 16.94
C ILE A 22 5.86 8.99 17.53
N ALA A 23 6.87 9.59 16.89
CA ALA A 23 8.24 9.60 17.40
C ALA A 23 8.36 10.31 18.76
N HIS A 24 7.56 11.35 18.98
CA HIS A 24 7.49 12.04 20.26
C HIS A 24 6.84 11.15 21.34
N ASP A 25 5.72 10.51 21.01
CA ASP A 25 5.01 9.59 21.92
C ASP A 25 5.85 8.38 22.31
N LEU A 26 6.62 7.85 21.35
CA LEU A 26 7.58 6.76 21.58
C LEU A 26 8.87 7.21 22.32
N GLY A 27 9.07 8.52 22.51
CA GLY A 27 10.23 9.08 23.22
C GLY A 27 11.55 9.06 22.41
N VAL A 28 11.51 8.81 21.09
CA VAL A 28 12.70 8.66 20.25
C VAL A 28 13.00 9.86 19.36
N LYS A 29 12.13 10.87 19.34
CA LYS A 29 12.21 12.01 18.42
C LYS A 29 13.61 12.65 18.35
N GLU A 30 14.21 12.96 19.49
CA GLU A 30 15.49 13.64 19.62
C GLU A 30 16.65 12.66 19.95
N ALA A 31 16.38 11.35 20.01
CA ALA A 31 17.39 10.35 20.34
C ALA A 31 18.51 10.36 19.28
N PRO A 32 19.78 10.49 19.66
CA PRO A 32 20.87 10.52 18.70
C PRO A 32 21.13 9.13 18.12
N ILE A 33 21.16 9.03 16.80
CA ILE A 33 21.58 7.84 16.06
C ILE A 33 22.86 8.16 15.30
N SER A 34 23.87 7.31 15.45
CA SER A 34 25.10 7.39 14.68
C SER A 34 25.21 6.20 13.74
N LEU A 35 25.12 6.46 12.44
CA LEU A 35 25.22 5.46 11.37
C LEU A 35 26.12 6.01 10.26
N PHE A 36 27.05 5.18 9.78
CA PHE A 36 27.97 5.54 8.69
C PHE A 36 28.77 6.83 8.95
N GLY A 37 29.09 7.15 10.23
CA GLY A 37 29.81 8.38 10.59
C GLY A 37 28.95 9.66 10.63
N ILE A 38 27.64 9.56 10.40
CA ILE A 38 26.68 10.67 10.51
C ILE A 38 25.92 10.50 11.81
N THR A 39 25.93 11.52 12.67
CA THR A 39 25.12 11.55 13.90
C THR A 39 23.99 12.56 13.74
N MET A 40 22.76 12.08 13.84
CA MET A 40 21.54 12.89 13.74
C MET A 40 20.50 12.40 14.75
N ALA A 41 19.49 13.22 15.01
CA ALA A 41 18.30 12.78 15.74
C ALA A 41 17.52 11.71 14.96
N ALA A 42 16.88 10.79 15.65
CA ALA A 42 16.21 9.64 15.04
C ALA A 42 15.12 10.06 14.04
N LEU A 43 14.31 11.07 14.35
CA LEU A 43 13.22 11.49 13.45
C LEU A 43 13.72 12.07 12.11
N PRO A 44 14.63 13.05 12.04
CA PRO A 44 15.17 13.50 10.76
C PRO A 44 15.82 12.39 9.94
N PHE A 45 16.52 11.46 10.61
CA PHE A 45 17.16 10.34 9.94
C PHE A 45 16.14 9.35 9.37
N ALA A 46 15.07 9.04 10.14
CA ALA A 46 13.95 8.23 9.66
C ALA A 46 13.27 8.87 8.45
N LEU A 47 12.97 10.17 8.49
CA LEU A 47 12.35 10.88 7.38
C LEU A 47 13.19 10.85 6.09
N MET A 48 14.52 10.90 6.20
CA MET A 48 15.43 10.75 5.05
C MET A 48 15.36 9.32 4.49
N LEU A 49 15.48 8.31 5.36
CA LEU A 49 15.42 6.90 4.98
C LEU A 49 14.07 6.56 4.35
N ASP A 50 12.97 7.04 4.93
CA ASP A 50 11.62 6.81 4.45
C ASP A 50 11.40 7.30 3.02
N ARG A 51 11.99 8.45 2.65
CA ARG A 51 11.94 8.97 1.26
C ARG A 51 12.69 8.06 0.29
N VAL A 52 13.85 7.57 0.70
CA VAL A 52 14.64 6.64 -0.11
C VAL A 52 13.90 5.30 -0.27
N MET A 53 13.37 4.74 0.84
CA MET A 53 12.61 3.48 0.82
C MET A 53 11.36 3.59 -0.03
N ASN A 54 10.59 4.68 0.07
CA ASN A 54 9.42 4.95 -0.76
C ASN A 54 9.78 5.06 -2.25
N GLY A 55 10.94 5.67 -2.58
CA GLY A 55 11.42 5.75 -3.97
C GLY A 55 11.80 4.39 -4.54
N ILE A 56 12.52 3.57 -3.78
CA ILE A 56 12.98 2.23 -4.18
C ILE A 56 11.81 1.23 -4.25
N SER A 57 10.77 1.42 -3.46
CA SER A 57 9.63 0.49 -3.39
C SER A 57 8.98 0.24 -4.76
N ARG A 58 8.79 1.28 -5.54
CA ARG A 58 8.09 1.19 -6.83
C ARG A 58 8.78 0.29 -7.85
N PRO A 59 10.08 0.48 -8.19
CA PRO A 59 10.77 -0.44 -9.08
C PRO A 59 10.91 -1.85 -8.47
N LEU A 60 11.15 -1.96 -7.15
CA LEU A 60 11.28 -3.23 -6.47
C LEU A 60 10.00 -4.07 -6.57
N PHE A 61 8.88 -3.53 -6.10
CA PHE A 61 7.61 -4.25 -6.13
C PHE A 61 7.03 -4.36 -7.54
N GLY A 62 7.34 -3.44 -8.46
CA GLY A 62 7.04 -3.58 -9.87
C GLY A 62 7.69 -4.84 -10.43
N PHE A 63 9.00 -5.00 -10.23
CA PHE A 63 9.75 -6.19 -10.64
C PHE A 63 9.19 -7.47 -9.99
N VAL A 64 8.94 -7.47 -8.69
CA VAL A 64 8.34 -8.61 -7.97
C VAL A 64 6.97 -8.95 -8.55
N SER A 65 6.15 -7.94 -8.81
CA SER A 65 4.80 -8.08 -9.35
C SER A 65 4.76 -8.69 -10.76
N ASP A 66 5.76 -8.43 -11.57
CA ASP A 66 5.88 -9.02 -12.91
C ASP A 66 6.23 -10.52 -12.85
N HIS A 67 6.85 -11.00 -11.77
CA HIS A 67 7.24 -12.41 -11.60
C HIS A 67 6.20 -13.25 -10.86
N ILE A 68 5.61 -12.73 -9.77
CA ILE A 68 4.68 -13.51 -8.93
C ILE A 68 3.21 -13.13 -9.09
N GLY A 69 2.94 -12.07 -9.88
CA GLY A 69 1.60 -11.54 -10.15
C GLY A 69 1.19 -10.42 -9.18
N ARG A 70 0.23 -9.60 -9.65
CA ARG A 70 -0.21 -8.37 -8.96
C ARG A 70 -0.77 -8.66 -7.56
N GLU A 71 -1.67 -9.64 -7.47
CA GLU A 71 -2.40 -9.93 -6.23
C GLU A 71 -1.52 -10.53 -5.15
N ALA A 72 -0.54 -11.38 -5.55
CA ALA A 72 0.42 -11.96 -4.62
C ALA A 72 1.37 -10.89 -4.08
N THR A 73 1.79 -9.95 -4.93
CA THR A 73 2.63 -8.82 -4.52
C THR A 73 1.87 -7.87 -3.60
N MET A 74 0.60 -7.56 -3.88
CA MET A 74 -0.26 -6.78 -2.99
C MET A 74 -0.39 -7.45 -1.62
N PHE A 75 -0.59 -8.76 -1.58
CA PHE A 75 -0.66 -9.51 -0.33
C PHE A 75 0.62 -9.36 0.49
N ILE A 76 1.77 -9.54 -0.13
CA ILE A 76 3.08 -9.43 0.53
C ILE A 76 3.28 -7.99 1.04
N ALA A 77 3.07 -7.00 0.21
CA ALA A 77 3.29 -5.60 0.54
C ALA A 77 2.38 -5.13 1.70
N PHE A 78 1.08 -5.38 1.60
CA PHE A 78 0.14 -4.98 2.65
C PHE A 78 0.35 -5.76 3.96
N THR A 79 0.83 -7.00 3.87
CA THR A 79 1.23 -7.76 5.06
C THR A 79 2.47 -7.13 5.71
N PHE A 80 3.47 -6.75 4.92
CA PHE A 80 4.66 -6.07 5.44
C PHE A 80 4.32 -4.69 6.01
N GLU A 81 3.43 -3.94 5.39
CA GLU A 81 2.95 -2.66 5.90
C GLU A 81 2.26 -2.83 7.26
N GLY A 82 1.25 -3.70 7.33
CA GLY A 82 0.50 -3.94 8.55
C GLY A 82 1.36 -4.51 9.69
N LEU A 83 2.23 -5.48 9.42
CA LEU A 83 3.17 -6.01 10.40
C LEU A 83 4.21 -4.97 10.80
N GLY A 84 4.71 -4.17 9.86
CA GLY A 84 5.64 -3.08 10.13
C GLY A 84 5.05 -2.05 11.09
N ILE A 85 3.79 -1.66 10.88
CA ILE A 85 3.07 -0.73 11.77
C ILE A 85 2.86 -1.35 13.17
N LEU A 86 2.49 -2.64 13.25
CA LEU A 86 2.38 -3.35 14.54
C LEU A 86 3.70 -3.40 15.29
N MET A 87 4.77 -3.74 14.59
CA MET A 87 6.12 -3.79 15.17
C MET A 87 6.59 -2.39 15.58
N LEU A 88 6.30 -1.36 14.79
CA LEU A 88 6.62 0.03 15.12
C LEU A 88 5.93 0.46 16.43
N SER A 89 4.67 0.11 16.63
CA SER A 89 3.95 0.38 17.88
C SER A 89 4.56 -0.34 19.09
N ARG A 90 5.15 -1.52 18.87
CA ARG A 90 5.66 -2.37 19.96
C ARG A 90 7.13 -2.12 20.28
N PHE A 91 7.96 -1.93 19.26
CA PHE A 91 9.42 -1.87 19.35
C PHE A 91 10.01 -0.51 18.97
N GLY A 92 9.17 0.44 18.54
CA GLY A 92 9.61 1.77 18.09
C GLY A 92 10.16 2.67 19.22
N HIS A 93 10.17 2.22 20.47
CA HIS A 93 10.83 2.92 21.58
C HIS A 93 12.36 2.88 21.50
N ASP A 94 12.93 1.94 20.74
CA ASP A 94 14.35 1.94 20.42
C ASP A 94 14.59 2.77 19.15
N PRO A 95 15.51 3.74 19.15
CA PRO A 95 15.75 4.63 18.01
C PRO A 95 16.13 3.90 16.72
N ILE A 96 16.90 2.82 16.83
CA ILE A 96 17.32 2.03 15.66
C ILE A 96 16.14 1.22 15.12
N MET A 97 15.35 0.61 16.01
CA MET A 97 14.13 -0.10 15.61
C MET A 97 13.12 0.85 14.98
N PHE A 98 12.95 2.05 15.54
CA PHE A 98 12.11 3.09 14.94
C PHE A 98 12.53 3.40 13.50
N LEU A 99 13.84 3.62 13.27
CA LEU A 99 14.40 3.89 11.95
C LEU A 99 14.14 2.74 10.95
N ILE A 100 14.40 1.51 11.35
CA ILE A 100 14.24 0.33 10.49
C ILE A 100 12.76 0.08 10.19
N LEU A 101 11.91 0.15 11.20
CA LEU A 101 10.50 -0.19 11.07
C LEU A 101 9.72 0.89 10.31
N SER A 102 10.03 2.18 10.52
CA SER A 102 9.45 3.24 9.70
C SER A 102 9.86 3.07 8.24
N GLY A 103 11.15 2.85 7.96
CA GLY A 103 11.63 2.57 6.62
C GLY A 103 10.95 1.38 5.96
N LEU A 104 10.69 0.30 6.70
CA LEU A 104 9.96 -0.88 6.21
C LEU A 104 8.50 -0.54 5.84
N VAL A 105 7.80 0.22 6.69
CA VAL A 105 6.44 0.69 6.42
C VAL A 105 6.41 1.53 5.14
N PHE A 106 7.34 2.47 4.98
CA PHE A 106 7.41 3.30 3.78
C PHE A 106 7.82 2.54 2.53
N LEU A 107 8.67 1.52 2.65
CA LEU A 107 8.99 0.60 1.56
C LEU A 107 7.75 -0.16 1.10
N ALA A 108 6.95 -0.65 2.03
CA ALA A 108 5.74 -1.41 1.73
C ALA A 108 4.62 -0.51 1.19
N TRP A 109 4.45 0.70 1.72
CA TRP A 109 3.40 1.65 1.32
C TRP A 109 3.66 2.32 -0.03
N GLY A 110 4.92 2.56 -0.40
CA GLY A 110 5.27 3.34 -1.60
C GLY A 110 4.80 2.71 -2.91
N GLU A 111 4.61 1.39 -2.92
CA GLU A 111 4.20 0.63 -4.09
C GLU A 111 2.68 0.61 -4.33
N VAL A 112 1.85 0.94 -3.34
CA VAL A 112 0.38 0.88 -3.42
C VAL A 112 -0.13 1.57 -4.69
N TYR A 113 0.40 2.74 -5.00
CA TYR A 113 -0.01 3.52 -6.17
C TYR A 113 0.34 2.84 -7.49
N SER A 114 1.50 2.19 -7.58
CA SER A 114 1.96 1.51 -8.79
C SER A 114 1.19 0.21 -9.03
N LEU A 115 0.97 -0.60 -8.00
CA LEU A 115 0.24 -1.87 -8.13
C LEU A 115 -1.22 -1.68 -8.48
N PHE A 116 -1.92 -0.73 -7.84
CA PHE A 116 -3.33 -0.46 -8.20
C PHE A 116 -3.46 0.13 -9.61
N SER A 117 -2.52 0.97 -10.05
CA SER A 117 -2.47 1.47 -11.42
C SER A 117 -2.28 0.34 -12.43
N ALA A 118 -1.28 -0.52 -12.21
CA ALA A 118 -1.00 -1.66 -13.06
C ALA A 118 -2.18 -2.64 -13.10
N THR A 119 -2.75 -3.00 -11.94
CA THR A 119 -3.92 -3.88 -11.87
C THR A 119 -5.13 -3.30 -12.59
N SER A 120 -5.32 -1.98 -12.54
CA SER A 120 -6.39 -1.31 -13.29
C SER A 120 -6.18 -1.40 -14.80
N ALA A 121 -4.93 -1.25 -15.27
CA ALA A 121 -4.58 -1.39 -16.68
C ALA A 121 -4.76 -2.84 -17.17
N ASP A 122 -4.31 -3.81 -16.40
CA ASP A 122 -4.41 -5.23 -16.71
C ASP A 122 -5.88 -5.72 -16.74
N THR A 123 -6.75 -5.12 -15.89
CA THR A 123 -8.16 -5.54 -15.78
C THR A 123 -9.07 -4.88 -16.80
N PHE A 124 -8.93 -3.58 -17.00
CA PHE A 124 -9.86 -2.78 -17.80
C PHE A 124 -9.31 -2.34 -19.17
N GLY A 125 -8.07 -2.74 -19.46
CA GLY A 125 -7.35 -2.37 -20.67
C GLY A 125 -6.78 -0.95 -20.60
N THR A 126 -5.73 -0.71 -21.39
CA THR A 126 -4.97 0.55 -21.40
C THR A 126 -5.80 1.75 -21.80
N LYS A 127 -6.82 1.57 -22.67
CA LYS A 127 -7.70 2.64 -23.17
C LYS A 127 -8.47 3.36 -22.06
N HIS A 128 -8.87 2.65 -21.02
CA HIS A 128 -9.70 3.19 -19.92
C HIS A 128 -8.97 3.23 -18.57
N ALA A 129 -7.77 2.68 -18.50
CA ALA A 129 -6.99 2.53 -17.26
C ALA A 129 -6.80 3.86 -16.52
N ALA A 130 -6.41 4.93 -17.22
CA ALA A 130 -6.18 6.24 -16.62
C ALA A 130 -7.46 6.82 -15.98
N LYS A 131 -8.61 6.69 -16.64
CA LYS A 131 -9.90 7.17 -16.12
C LYS A 131 -10.32 6.39 -14.88
N ILE A 132 -10.21 5.07 -14.92
CA ILE A 132 -10.59 4.18 -13.81
C ILE A 132 -9.65 4.39 -12.62
N TYR A 133 -8.34 4.50 -12.89
CA TYR A 133 -7.37 4.80 -11.85
C TYR A 133 -7.58 6.17 -11.23
N GLY A 134 -7.98 7.18 -12.02
CA GLY A 134 -8.36 8.49 -11.50
C GLY A 134 -9.50 8.44 -10.48
N VAL A 135 -10.54 7.64 -10.77
CA VAL A 135 -11.64 7.38 -9.82
C VAL A 135 -11.12 6.65 -8.58
N LEU A 136 -10.28 5.63 -8.78
CA LEU A 136 -9.67 4.88 -7.68
C LEU A 136 -8.81 5.78 -6.81
N TYR A 137 -8.07 6.70 -7.42
CA TYR A 137 -7.21 7.66 -6.71
C TYR A 137 -7.98 8.65 -5.83
N CYS A 138 -9.28 8.90 -6.11
CA CYS A 138 -10.14 9.67 -5.21
C CYS A 138 -10.26 9.03 -3.82
N ALA A 139 -10.04 7.72 -3.70
CA ALA A 139 -9.95 7.02 -2.43
C ALA A 139 -8.86 7.58 -1.50
N LYS A 140 -7.77 8.16 -2.05
CA LYS A 140 -6.77 8.88 -1.27
C LYS A 140 -7.35 10.09 -0.54
N GLY A 141 -8.29 10.80 -1.18
CA GLY A 141 -9.02 11.90 -0.53
C GLY A 141 -9.85 11.42 0.67
N VAL A 142 -10.51 10.25 0.53
CA VAL A 142 -11.24 9.62 1.64
C VAL A 142 -10.27 9.20 2.75
N ALA A 143 -9.15 8.58 2.40
CA ALA A 143 -8.10 8.20 3.36
C ALA A 143 -7.53 9.41 4.11
N ALA A 144 -7.36 10.55 3.43
CA ALA A 144 -6.89 11.78 4.07
C ALA A 144 -7.85 12.32 5.13
N LEU A 145 -9.16 12.09 4.98
CA LEU A 145 -10.15 12.46 5.99
C LEU A 145 -10.06 11.59 7.26
N LEU A 146 -9.45 10.41 7.18
CA LEU A 146 -9.23 9.55 8.35
C LEU A 146 -8.05 10.05 9.23
N VAL A 147 -7.15 10.88 8.69
CA VAL A 147 -6.03 11.43 9.48
C VAL A 147 -6.50 12.28 10.66
N PRO A 148 -7.43 13.24 10.51
CA PRO A 148 -8.02 13.94 11.66
C PRO A 148 -8.73 13.02 12.66
N LEU A 149 -9.39 11.95 12.18
CA LEU A 149 -10.01 10.95 13.06
C LEU A 149 -8.97 10.22 13.91
N GLY A 150 -7.78 9.97 13.38
CA GLY A 150 -6.66 9.41 14.14
C GLY A 150 -6.23 10.32 15.30
N ASN A 151 -6.21 11.65 15.09
CA ASN A 151 -5.91 12.61 16.16
C ASN A 151 -6.99 12.59 17.24
N LEU A 152 -8.28 12.57 16.86
CA LEU A 152 -9.39 12.47 17.82
C LEU A 152 -9.32 11.16 18.62
N LEU A 153 -8.95 10.07 17.98
CA LEU A 153 -8.81 8.78 18.64
C LEU A 153 -7.62 8.77 19.60
N MET A 154 -6.51 9.39 19.22
CA MET A 154 -5.35 9.60 20.11
C MET A 154 -5.74 10.45 21.33
N GLU A 155 -6.46 11.57 21.15
CA GLU A 155 -6.95 12.40 22.25
C GLU A 155 -7.86 11.62 23.20
N ALA A 156 -8.72 10.74 22.66
CA ALA A 156 -9.63 9.93 23.45
C ALA A 156 -8.94 8.77 24.20
N THR A 157 -7.89 8.18 23.63
CA THR A 157 -7.20 7.00 24.17
C THR A 157 -5.90 7.33 24.91
N GLY A 158 -5.36 8.53 24.69
CA GLY A 158 -4.10 9.00 25.27
C GLY A 158 -2.84 8.37 24.67
N THR A 159 -2.96 7.55 23.59
CA THR A 159 -1.81 6.87 22.98
C THR A 159 -1.98 6.65 21.48
N TRP A 160 -0.90 6.77 20.73
CA TRP A 160 -0.86 6.45 19.31
C TRP A 160 -0.92 4.93 19.04
N ALA A 161 -0.64 4.09 20.02
CA ALA A 161 -0.67 2.64 19.85
C ALA A 161 -2.03 2.16 19.33
N THR A 162 -3.14 2.70 19.85
CA THR A 162 -4.50 2.34 19.40
C THR A 162 -4.72 2.69 17.94
N VAL A 163 -4.28 3.87 17.50
CA VAL A 163 -4.38 4.31 16.11
C VAL A 163 -3.57 3.39 15.19
N LEU A 164 -2.33 3.08 15.58
CA LEU A 164 -1.46 2.18 14.83
C LEU A 164 -2.02 0.76 14.73
N TYR A 165 -2.65 0.24 15.80
CA TYR A 165 -3.32 -1.08 15.73
C TYR A 165 -4.50 -1.10 14.77
N ILE A 166 -5.29 -0.02 14.70
CA ILE A 166 -6.39 0.09 13.73
C ILE A 166 -5.84 0.13 12.31
N CYS A 167 -4.83 0.96 12.04
CA CYS A 167 -4.18 1.04 10.73
C CYS A 167 -3.63 -0.32 10.29
N ALA A 168 -2.87 -0.97 11.15
CA ALA A 168 -2.31 -2.29 10.86
C ALA A 168 -3.39 -3.35 10.59
N THR A 169 -4.50 -3.30 11.32
CA THR A 169 -5.63 -4.20 11.07
C THR A 169 -6.27 -3.96 9.71
N MET A 170 -6.41 -2.69 9.30
CA MET A 170 -6.93 -2.33 7.97
C MET A 170 -6.02 -2.86 6.85
N ASP A 171 -4.70 -2.75 7.00
CA ASP A 171 -3.73 -3.25 6.03
C ASP A 171 -3.76 -4.78 5.94
N LEU A 172 -3.83 -5.48 7.07
CA LEU A 172 -3.93 -6.94 7.10
C LEU A 172 -5.26 -7.45 6.51
N ILE A 173 -6.36 -6.73 6.72
CA ILE A 173 -7.64 -7.02 6.05
C ILE A 173 -7.50 -6.83 4.54
N ALA A 174 -6.85 -5.74 4.10
CA ALA A 174 -6.62 -5.50 2.67
C ALA A 174 -5.69 -6.57 2.06
N ALA A 175 -4.67 -7.02 2.78
CA ALA A 175 -3.81 -8.13 2.38
C ALA A 175 -4.62 -9.41 2.19
N PHE A 176 -5.45 -9.78 3.15
CA PHE A 176 -6.33 -10.93 3.03
C PHE A 176 -7.29 -10.80 1.83
N CYS A 177 -7.88 -9.62 1.63
CA CYS A 177 -8.76 -9.35 0.50
C CYS A 177 -8.05 -9.45 -0.87
N ALA A 178 -6.74 -9.18 -0.94
CA ALA A 178 -5.98 -9.34 -2.18
C ALA A 178 -5.98 -10.78 -2.69
N ILE A 179 -5.82 -11.76 -1.80
CA ILE A 179 -5.82 -13.18 -2.16
C ILE A 179 -7.22 -13.77 -2.17
N ALA A 180 -8.04 -13.49 -1.15
CA ALA A 180 -9.33 -14.16 -0.97
C ALA A 180 -10.43 -13.60 -1.88
N VAL A 181 -10.36 -12.31 -2.24
CA VAL A 181 -11.40 -11.62 -3.01
C VAL A 181 -10.89 -11.20 -4.38
N LEU A 182 -9.82 -10.42 -4.43
CA LEU A 182 -9.35 -9.80 -5.68
C LEU A 182 -8.86 -10.87 -6.66
N ARG A 183 -8.02 -11.79 -6.23
CA ARG A 183 -7.45 -12.86 -7.07
C ARG A 183 -8.52 -13.73 -7.77
N PRO A 184 -9.54 -14.29 -7.07
CA PRO A 184 -10.57 -15.07 -7.75
C PRO A 184 -11.46 -14.22 -8.67
N MET A 185 -11.73 -12.95 -8.32
CA MET A 185 -12.48 -12.04 -9.18
C MET A 185 -11.76 -11.75 -10.49
N LEU A 186 -10.47 -11.43 -10.43
CA LEU A 186 -9.66 -11.15 -11.62
C LEU A 186 -9.51 -12.40 -12.51
N ARG A 187 -9.29 -13.58 -11.93
CA ARG A 187 -9.26 -14.83 -12.68
C ARG A 187 -10.56 -15.10 -13.44
N LYS A 188 -11.71 -14.91 -12.79
CA LYS A 188 -13.02 -15.05 -13.44
C LYS A 188 -13.23 -14.02 -14.56
N HIS A 189 -12.79 -12.79 -14.34
CA HIS A 189 -12.87 -11.73 -15.35
C HIS A 189 -12.02 -12.03 -16.58
N HIS A 190 -10.79 -12.47 -16.39
CA HIS A 190 -9.90 -12.86 -17.51
C HIS A 190 -10.42 -14.07 -18.26
N ALA A 191 -10.90 -15.11 -17.58
CA ALA A 191 -11.52 -16.27 -18.20
C ALA A 191 -12.72 -15.89 -19.08
N ARG A 192 -13.62 -15.06 -18.55
CA ARG A 192 -14.78 -14.57 -19.30
C ARG A 192 -14.39 -13.76 -20.54
N ASN A 193 -13.38 -12.90 -20.41
CA ASN A 193 -12.91 -12.11 -21.55
C ASN A 193 -12.25 -12.99 -22.64
N ALA A 194 -11.55 -14.05 -22.24
CA ALA A 194 -10.98 -15.03 -23.17
C ALA A 194 -12.09 -15.80 -23.92
N GLU A 195 -13.15 -16.21 -23.23
CA GLU A 195 -14.32 -16.88 -23.85
C GLU A 195 -15.01 -15.95 -24.87
N LEU A 196 -15.25 -14.69 -24.51
CA LEU A 196 -15.87 -13.72 -25.40
C LEU A 196 -15.01 -13.46 -26.66
N ALA A 197 -13.69 -13.35 -26.49
CA ALA A 197 -12.78 -13.19 -27.61
C ALA A 197 -12.76 -14.42 -28.53
N ALA A 198 -12.81 -15.64 -27.98
CA ALA A 198 -12.91 -16.88 -28.76
C ALA A 198 -14.23 -16.96 -29.56
N GLN A 199 -15.34 -16.58 -28.97
CA GLN A 199 -16.65 -16.54 -29.65
C GLN A 199 -16.67 -15.53 -30.81
N GLN A 200 -16.07 -14.35 -30.63
CA GLN A 200 -15.98 -13.33 -31.68
C GLN A 200 -15.05 -13.77 -32.82
N GLY A 201 -13.95 -14.45 -32.51
CA GLY A 201 -13.04 -15.02 -33.50
C GLY A 201 -13.71 -16.14 -34.33
N ALA A 202 -14.50 -17.00 -33.69
CA ALA A 202 -15.26 -18.07 -34.37
C ALA A 202 -16.41 -17.52 -35.24
N GLY A 203 -17.09 -16.45 -34.79
CA GLY A 203 -18.15 -15.79 -35.56
C GLY A 203 -17.61 -15.03 -36.78
N GLY A 204 -16.41 -14.46 -36.69
CA GLY A 204 -15.77 -13.74 -37.80
C GLY A 204 -15.32 -14.66 -38.96
N LEU A 205 -15.05 -15.91 -38.70
CA LEU A 205 -14.70 -16.91 -39.73
C LEU A 205 -15.93 -17.50 -40.46
N ALA A 206 -17.10 -17.36 -39.88
CA ALA A 206 -18.34 -17.89 -40.46
C ALA A 206 -19.02 -16.93 -41.48
N VAL A 207 -18.52 -15.70 -41.66
CA VAL A 207 -19.09 -14.69 -42.56
C VAL A 207 -18.05 -14.34 -43.64
N GLN A 208 -17.59 -15.34 -44.41
CA GLN A 208 -17.10 -15.13 -45.77
C GLN A 208 -17.99 -15.93 -46.72
N PRO A 209 -19.05 -15.33 -47.32
CA PRO A 209 -19.68 -15.89 -48.50
C PRO A 209 -18.68 -15.70 -49.64
N GLY A 210 -18.37 -16.81 -50.32
CA GLY A 210 -17.55 -16.82 -51.51
C GLY A 210 -18.10 -15.91 -52.61
N HIS A 211 -17.19 -15.18 -53.22
CA HIS A 211 -17.24 -14.76 -54.60
C HIS A 211 -15.91 -14.95 -55.24
#